data_189c4ab50cdfa011cda20e7dbed266b9
#
_entry.id   189c4ab50cdfa011cda20e7dbed266b9
#
_cell.length_a   1.000
_cell.length_b   1.000
_cell.length_c   1.000
_cell.angle_alpha   90.00
_cell.angle_beta   90.00
_cell.angle_gamma   90.00
#
_symmetry.space_group_name_H-M   'P 1'
#
loop_
_entity.id
_entity.type
_entity.pdbx_description
1 polymer ?
#
loop_
_entity_poly.entity_id
_entity_poly.type
_entity_poly.pdbx_seq_one_letter_code
_entity_poly.pdbx_strand_id
1 'polypeptide(L)'
;ADTTGGLPPALRKAWRALDSLNVKGKLEEIRIFEIIWQEQGDVTVIAEDLPRPAAFSTRLLLQYRGVQIILDANRGGIAVGRDDVCEVVVSGKRTSRRHARIEWRRDKFVLIDQSTNGTFVLFDGEPEIVLKREEVPLRGRGWICFGDSVTQSNFNIMEFEVLN
;
A
#
# COMPACT_ATOMS: atom_id res chain seq x y z
N ALA A 1 -34.20 -4.32 -21.07
CA ALA A 1 -34.01 -3.37 -19.98
C ALA A 1 -32.87 -2.42 -20.36
N ASP A 2 -33.20 -1.14 -20.43
CA ASP A 2 -32.28 -0.11 -20.90
C ASP A 2 -31.24 0.20 -19.78
N THR A 3 -30.05 -0.34 -19.94
CA THR A 3 -28.96 -0.22 -18.96
C THR A 3 -28.34 1.20 -18.92
N THR A 4 -28.81 2.09 -19.80
CA THR A 4 -28.24 3.44 -19.95
C THR A 4 -28.89 4.49 -19.06
N GLY A 5 -30.01 4.16 -18.42
CA GLY A 5 -30.78 5.09 -17.58
C GLY A 5 -30.06 5.59 -16.30
N GLY A 6 -28.99 4.91 -15.88
CA GLY A 6 -28.26 5.22 -14.65
C GLY A 6 -26.95 6.00 -14.84
N LEU A 7 -26.54 6.33 -16.04
CA LEU A 7 -25.28 7.00 -16.30
C LEU A 7 -25.40 8.53 -16.22
N PRO A 8 -24.41 9.22 -15.60
CA PRO A 8 -24.34 10.68 -15.56
C PRO A 8 -24.41 11.31 -16.96
N PRO A 9 -25.02 12.48 -17.13
CA PRO A 9 -25.19 13.13 -18.43
C PRO A 9 -23.88 13.36 -19.19
N ALA A 10 -22.78 13.57 -18.51
CA ALA A 10 -21.45 13.78 -19.10
C ALA A 10 -20.90 12.52 -19.81
N LEU A 11 -21.25 11.33 -19.34
CA LEU A 11 -20.80 10.07 -19.94
C LEU A 11 -21.67 9.61 -21.11
N ARG A 12 -22.88 10.16 -21.26
CA ARG A 12 -23.77 9.81 -22.37
C ARG A 12 -23.30 10.31 -23.74
N LYS A 13 -22.40 11.29 -23.77
CA LYS A 13 -21.82 11.84 -25.02
C LYS A 13 -20.53 11.15 -25.44
N ALA A 14 -19.92 10.35 -24.58
CA ALA A 14 -18.60 9.75 -24.80
C ALA A 14 -18.67 8.30 -25.33
N TRP A 15 -19.83 7.85 -25.77
CA TRP A 15 -19.99 6.49 -26.26
C TRP A 15 -20.80 6.44 -27.54
N ARG A 16 -20.44 5.52 -28.42
CA ARG A 16 -21.09 5.27 -29.69
C ARG A 16 -21.52 3.80 -29.77
N ALA A 17 -22.75 3.54 -30.17
CA ALA A 17 -23.18 2.18 -30.49
C ALA A 17 -22.45 1.71 -31.75
N LEU A 18 -21.73 0.59 -31.67
CA LEU A 18 -20.98 0.07 -32.81
C LEU A 18 -21.87 -0.80 -33.67
N ASP A 19 -22.44 -1.84 -33.13
CA ASP A 19 -23.33 -2.73 -33.87
C ASP A 19 -24.00 -3.74 -32.95
N SER A 20 -25.02 -4.45 -33.43
CA SER A 20 -25.59 -5.57 -32.71
C SER A 20 -25.02 -6.89 -33.25
N LEU A 21 -24.50 -7.73 -32.35
CA LEU A 21 -24.00 -9.06 -32.70
C LEU A 21 -25.01 -10.13 -32.30
N ASN A 22 -25.44 -10.94 -33.31
CA ASN A 22 -26.20 -12.15 -33.06
C ASN A 22 -25.26 -13.29 -32.65
N VAL A 23 -25.30 -13.67 -31.37
CA VAL A 23 -24.51 -14.79 -30.87
C VAL A 23 -25.32 -16.09 -30.99
N LYS A 24 -24.77 -17.06 -31.72
CA LYS A 24 -25.39 -18.38 -31.92
C LYS A 24 -25.70 -19.06 -30.58
N GLY A 25 -26.99 -19.22 -30.28
CA GLY A 25 -27.44 -19.86 -29.04
C GLY A 25 -28.04 -18.94 -27.95
N LYS A 26 -28.18 -17.64 -28.23
CA LYS A 26 -28.97 -16.71 -27.40
C LYS A 26 -30.02 -16.00 -28.24
N LEU A 27 -31.23 -15.87 -27.67
CA LEU A 27 -32.37 -15.21 -28.29
C LEU A 27 -32.37 -13.69 -28.18
N GLU A 28 -31.38 -13.10 -27.51
CA GLU A 28 -31.26 -11.65 -27.28
C GLU A 28 -30.04 -11.08 -28.03
N GLU A 29 -30.27 -9.96 -28.73
CA GLU A 29 -29.22 -9.17 -29.36
C GLU A 29 -28.31 -8.53 -28.28
N ILE A 30 -27.01 -8.74 -28.41
CA ILE A 30 -26.01 -8.06 -27.55
C ILE A 30 -25.61 -6.77 -28.26
N ARG A 31 -25.92 -5.64 -27.66
CA ARG A 31 -25.47 -4.32 -28.12
C ARG A 31 -24.08 -4.02 -27.61
N ILE A 32 -23.18 -3.73 -28.53
CA ILE A 32 -21.78 -3.36 -28.21
C ILE A 32 -21.64 -1.85 -28.31
N PHE A 33 -21.02 -1.26 -27.31
CA PHE A 33 -20.75 0.16 -27.25
C PHE A 33 -19.24 0.42 -27.12
N GLU A 34 -18.75 1.38 -27.89
CA GLU A 34 -17.39 1.88 -27.79
C GLU A 34 -17.38 3.12 -26.88
N ILE A 35 -16.47 3.12 -25.90
CA ILE A 35 -16.20 4.30 -25.06
C ILE A 35 -15.04 5.06 -25.70
N ILE A 36 -15.31 6.27 -26.18
CA ILE A 36 -14.30 7.12 -26.80
C ILE A 36 -13.54 7.85 -25.67
N TRP A 37 -12.29 7.42 -25.43
CA TRP A 37 -11.41 7.98 -24.41
C TRP A 37 -10.57 9.17 -24.88
N GLN A 38 -10.55 9.44 -26.20
CA GLN A 38 -9.76 10.53 -26.77
C GLN A 38 -10.68 11.49 -27.53
N GLU A 39 -10.84 12.68 -26.99
CA GLU A 39 -11.16 13.85 -27.81
C GLU A 39 -9.83 14.38 -28.38
N GLN A 40 -9.72 14.43 -29.70
CA GLN A 40 -8.68 15.18 -30.39
C GLN A 40 -8.92 16.66 -30.15
N GLY A 41 -8.21 17.22 -29.22
CA GLY A 41 -8.17 18.64 -28.95
C GLY A 41 -7.13 18.92 -27.87
N ASP A 42 -6.09 19.70 -28.22
CA ASP A 42 -5.12 20.24 -27.30
C ASP A 42 -5.80 21.12 -26.22
N VAL A 43 -6.33 20.49 -25.21
CA VAL A 43 -6.73 21.17 -24.00
C VAL A 43 -6.10 20.42 -22.85
N THR A 44 -4.96 20.92 -22.39
CA THR A 44 -4.48 20.61 -21.05
C THR A 44 -5.49 21.18 -20.06
N VAL A 45 -6.58 20.47 -19.82
CA VAL A 45 -7.45 20.77 -18.69
C VAL A 45 -6.68 20.32 -17.46
N ILE A 46 -6.11 21.29 -16.75
CA ILE A 46 -5.67 21.10 -15.38
C ILE A 46 -6.96 20.74 -14.62
N ALA A 47 -7.15 19.49 -14.35
CA ALA A 47 -8.27 19.00 -13.54
C ALA A 47 -7.99 19.34 -12.05
N GLU A 48 -8.07 20.64 -11.72
CA GLU A 48 -7.89 21.12 -10.35
C GLU A 48 -9.12 20.96 -9.47
N ASP A 49 -10.30 20.58 -10.04
CA ASP A 49 -11.57 20.56 -9.30
C ASP A 49 -12.42 19.29 -9.45
N LEU A 50 -11.84 18.18 -9.82
CA LEU A 50 -12.52 16.93 -9.56
C LEU A 50 -12.26 16.56 -8.08
N PRO A 51 -13.29 16.37 -7.22
CA PRO A 51 -13.06 15.74 -5.94
C PRO A 51 -12.41 14.40 -6.24
N ARG A 52 -11.11 14.30 -5.99
CA ARG A 52 -10.43 13.00 -5.97
C ARG A 52 -11.28 12.16 -5.03
N PRO A 53 -11.79 10.99 -5.46
CA PRO A 53 -12.39 10.07 -4.51
C PRO A 53 -11.37 9.99 -3.39
N ALA A 54 -11.81 10.20 -2.14
CA ALA A 54 -10.93 10.19 -0.99
C ALA A 54 -10.09 8.94 -1.13
N ALA A 55 -8.86 9.12 -1.59
CA ALA A 55 -7.95 8.01 -1.78
C ALA A 55 -7.85 7.44 -0.38
N PHE A 56 -8.34 6.23 -0.18
CA PHE A 56 -8.07 5.47 1.03
C PHE A 56 -6.55 5.39 1.07
N SER A 57 -5.95 6.36 1.71
CA SER A 57 -4.50 6.44 1.78
C SER A 57 -4.09 5.42 2.81
N THR A 58 -3.67 4.25 2.33
CA THR A 58 -3.07 3.23 3.17
C THR A 58 -2.07 3.90 4.10
N ARG A 59 -2.25 3.74 5.38
CA ARG A 59 -1.37 4.26 6.43
C ARG A 59 -0.77 3.12 7.19
N LEU A 60 0.45 3.30 7.67
CA LEU A 60 1.11 2.37 8.56
C LEU A 60 1.23 3.02 9.93
N LEU A 61 0.59 2.41 10.90
CA LEU A 61 0.76 2.74 12.31
C LEU A 61 1.90 1.89 12.87
N LEU A 62 2.89 2.53 13.44
CA LEU A 62 3.98 1.90 14.17
C LEU A 62 3.91 2.32 15.63
N GLN A 63 4.08 1.37 16.54
CA GLN A 63 4.12 1.64 17.96
C GLN A 63 5.39 1.04 18.57
N TYR A 64 6.22 1.87 19.17
CA TYR A 64 7.45 1.46 19.82
C TYR A 64 7.65 2.23 21.13
N ARG A 65 7.77 1.50 22.25
CA ARG A 65 7.97 2.06 23.61
C ARG A 65 6.99 3.19 23.97
N GLY A 66 5.72 3.04 23.62
CA GLY A 66 4.68 4.03 23.89
C GLY A 66 4.65 5.21 22.91
N VAL A 67 5.56 5.28 21.97
CA VAL A 67 5.54 6.28 20.89
C VAL A 67 4.83 5.71 19.68
N GLN A 68 3.87 6.46 19.15
CA GLN A 68 3.16 6.13 17.91
C GLN A 68 3.71 6.95 16.75
N ILE A 69 3.94 6.30 15.63
CA ILE A 69 4.38 6.91 14.38
C ILE A 69 3.42 6.47 13.28
N ILE A 70 2.87 7.45 12.57
CA ILE A 70 2.00 7.18 11.42
C ILE A 70 2.79 7.54 10.17
N LEU A 71 2.88 6.58 9.27
CA LEU A 71 3.43 6.76 7.92
C LEU A 71 2.32 6.73 6.90
N ASP A 72 2.43 7.57 5.90
CA ASP A 72 1.58 7.61 4.72
C ASP A 72 2.43 7.68 3.44
N ALA A 73 1.79 7.68 2.29
CA ALA A 73 2.46 7.75 1.00
C ALA A 73 3.35 9.00 0.82
N ASN A 74 3.09 10.07 1.58
CA ASN A 74 3.81 11.34 1.45
C ASN A 74 5.08 11.39 2.29
N ARG A 75 5.17 10.56 3.33
CA ARG A 75 6.28 10.61 4.29
C ARG A 75 7.55 9.87 3.84
N GLY A 76 7.55 9.23 2.68
CA GLY A 76 8.74 8.67 2.04
C GLY A 76 9.37 7.44 2.70
N GLY A 77 9.37 7.31 4.01
CA GLY A 77 9.94 6.18 4.75
C GLY A 77 10.69 6.60 6.01
N ILE A 78 11.09 5.63 6.83
CA ILE A 78 11.86 5.81 8.06
C ILE A 78 13.00 4.80 8.15
N ALA A 79 14.11 5.19 8.77
CA ALA A 79 15.18 4.31 9.17
C ALA A 79 15.03 3.91 10.65
N VAL A 80 15.32 2.65 10.94
CA VAL A 80 15.26 2.07 12.27
C VAL A 80 16.62 1.48 12.60
N GLY A 81 17.15 1.78 13.76
CA GLY A 81 18.45 1.26 14.16
C GLY A 81 18.93 1.80 15.50
N ARG A 82 20.17 1.46 15.84
CA ARG A 82 20.78 1.89 17.11
C ARG A 82 21.38 3.29 17.04
N ASP A 83 21.63 3.80 15.85
CA ASP A 83 22.21 5.12 15.63
C ASP A 83 21.16 6.21 15.88
N ASP A 84 21.56 7.32 16.48
CA ASP A 84 20.71 8.48 16.77
C ASP A 84 20.27 9.24 15.51
N VAL A 85 20.89 8.98 14.37
CA VAL A 85 20.45 9.51 13.07
C VAL A 85 19.22 8.76 12.50
N CYS A 86 18.81 7.64 13.11
CA CYS A 86 17.61 6.93 12.72
C CYS A 86 16.37 7.63 13.28
N GLU A 87 15.29 7.67 12.49
CA GLU A 87 14.01 8.21 12.95
C GLU A 87 13.42 7.41 14.12
N VAL A 88 13.74 6.12 14.19
CA VAL A 88 13.40 5.27 15.33
C VAL A 88 14.66 4.64 15.88
N VAL A 89 15.05 5.11 17.07
CA VAL A 89 16.22 4.58 17.75
C VAL A 89 15.83 3.37 18.58
N VAL A 90 16.41 2.22 18.24
CA VAL A 90 16.18 0.94 18.91
C VAL A 90 17.42 0.52 19.66
N SER A 91 17.31 0.44 20.98
CA SER A 91 18.43 0.04 21.85
C SER A 91 18.49 -1.47 21.97
N GLY A 92 19.53 -2.09 21.42
CA GLY A 92 19.74 -3.54 21.53
C GLY A 92 21.20 -3.90 21.21
N LYS A 93 21.74 -4.89 21.93
CA LYS A 93 23.12 -5.37 21.69
C LYS A 93 23.30 -5.96 20.29
N ARG A 94 22.24 -6.55 19.73
CA ARG A 94 22.20 -7.17 18.41
C ARG A 94 21.62 -6.27 17.32
N THR A 95 21.17 -5.07 17.69
CA THR A 95 20.67 -4.09 16.74
C THR A 95 21.83 -3.38 16.04
N SER A 96 21.83 -3.35 14.73
CA SER A 96 22.81 -2.62 13.91
C SER A 96 22.56 -1.11 13.99
N ARG A 97 23.57 -0.29 13.68
CA ARG A 97 23.44 1.19 13.65
C ARG A 97 22.30 1.62 12.74
N ARG A 98 22.32 1.19 11.51
CA ARG A 98 21.19 1.22 10.58
C ARG A 98 20.72 -0.22 10.39
N HIS A 99 19.61 -0.59 11.02
CA HIS A 99 19.18 -1.98 11.07
C HIS A 99 18.19 -2.32 9.98
N ALA A 100 17.17 -1.52 9.84
CA ALA A 100 16.12 -1.71 8.88
C ALA A 100 15.59 -0.37 8.36
N ARG A 101 14.83 -0.44 7.28
CA ARG A 101 14.15 0.70 6.71
C ARG A 101 12.73 0.31 6.34
N ILE A 102 11.78 1.19 6.56
CA ILE A 102 10.40 1.03 6.12
C ILE A 102 10.13 2.10 5.08
N GLU A 103 9.69 1.71 3.88
CA GLU A 103 9.44 2.59 2.76
C GLU A 103 8.05 2.38 2.18
N TRP A 104 7.44 3.46 1.71
CA TRP A 104 6.28 3.37 0.83
C TRP A 104 6.74 3.11 -0.60
N ARG A 105 6.30 2.00 -1.18
CA ARG A 105 6.61 1.64 -2.56
C ARG A 105 5.35 1.27 -3.31
N ARG A 106 5.06 2.02 -4.37
CA ARG A 106 3.86 1.87 -5.22
C ARG A 106 2.58 2.02 -4.42
N ASP A 107 2.09 0.96 -3.80
CA ASP A 107 0.80 0.83 -3.11
C ASP A 107 0.89 0.19 -1.72
N LYS A 108 2.11 -0.01 -1.19
CA LYS A 108 2.35 -0.73 0.06
C LYS A 108 3.57 -0.24 0.82
N PHE A 109 3.59 -0.52 2.11
CA PHE A 109 4.77 -0.37 2.94
C PHE A 109 5.64 -1.61 2.85
N VAL A 110 6.94 -1.41 2.69
CA VAL A 110 7.93 -2.48 2.58
C VAL A 110 8.96 -2.30 3.68
N LEU A 111 9.17 -3.34 4.49
CA LEU A 111 10.24 -3.44 5.46
C LEU A 111 11.46 -4.06 4.78
N ILE A 112 12.60 -3.40 4.89
CA ILE A 112 13.87 -3.80 4.27
C ILE A 112 14.90 -3.99 5.37
N ASP A 113 15.45 -5.20 5.49
CA ASP A 113 16.55 -5.47 6.42
C ASP A 113 17.90 -5.07 5.84
N GLN A 114 18.69 -4.37 6.62
CA GLN A 114 20.06 -3.95 6.30
C GLN A 114 21.06 -4.40 7.38
N SER A 115 20.61 -5.27 8.27
CA SER A 115 21.35 -5.60 9.49
C SER A 115 22.34 -6.75 9.29
N THR A 116 23.13 -6.99 10.35
CA THR A 116 24.01 -8.14 10.45
C THR A 116 23.31 -9.36 11.08
N ASN A 117 22.37 -9.11 12.01
CA ASN A 117 21.73 -10.17 12.78
C ASN A 117 20.33 -10.55 12.30
N GLY A 118 19.78 -9.80 11.33
CA GLY A 118 18.46 -10.02 10.78
C GLY A 118 17.36 -9.26 11.51
N THR A 119 16.28 -9.01 10.76
CA THR A 119 15.03 -8.44 11.28
C THR A 119 13.98 -9.55 11.35
N PHE A 120 13.40 -9.72 12.52
CA PHE A 120 12.38 -10.76 12.77
C PHE A 120 11.00 -10.14 12.67
N VAL A 121 10.12 -10.78 11.93
CA VAL A 121 8.75 -10.29 11.69
C VAL A 121 7.76 -11.39 12.01
N LEU A 122 6.80 -11.07 12.85
CA LEU A 122 5.68 -11.94 13.19
C LEU A 122 4.39 -11.26 12.73
N PHE A 123 3.77 -11.78 11.69
CA PHE A 123 2.43 -11.36 11.31
C PHE A 123 1.38 -12.04 12.19
N ASP A 124 0.29 -11.35 12.47
CA ASP A 124 -0.79 -11.91 13.29
C ASP A 124 -1.35 -13.21 12.67
N GLY A 125 -1.30 -14.30 13.45
CA GLY A 125 -1.74 -15.62 13.01
C GLY A 125 -0.78 -16.38 12.10
N GLU A 126 0.43 -15.88 11.83
CA GLU A 126 1.43 -16.53 10.97
C GLU A 126 2.70 -16.92 11.75
N PRO A 127 3.53 -17.83 11.24
CA PRO A 127 4.83 -18.11 11.84
C PRO A 127 5.79 -16.91 11.66
N GLU A 128 6.72 -16.78 12.62
CA GLU A 128 7.77 -15.78 12.55
C GLU A 128 8.69 -16.02 11.35
N ILE A 129 9.03 -14.96 10.64
CA ILE A 129 10.02 -14.95 9.55
C ILE A 129 11.24 -14.12 9.92
N VAL A 130 12.39 -14.43 9.33
CA VAL A 130 13.63 -13.71 9.53
C VAL A 130 14.13 -13.16 8.21
N LEU A 131 14.28 -11.85 8.15
CA LEU A 131 14.86 -11.16 7.00
C LEU A 131 16.37 -11.01 7.22
N LYS A 132 17.17 -11.41 6.24
CA LYS A 132 18.63 -11.22 6.23
C LYS A 132 19.03 -10.55 4.92
N ARG A 133 19.06 -9.23 4.92
CA ARG A 133 19.23 -8.38 3.74
C ARG A 133 18.16 -8.62 2.67
N GLU A 134 16.98 -8.90 3.15
CA GLU A 134 15.79 -9.17 2.38
C GLU A 134 14.72 -8.13 2.70
N GLU A 135 13.64 -8.16 1.94
CA GLU A 135 12.51 -7.25 2.14
C GLU A 135 11.18 -8.01 2.18
N VAL A 136 10.23 -7.46 2.91
CA VAL A 136 8.88 -8.00 3.00
C VAL A 136 7.84 -6.87 2.97
N PRO A 137 6.75 -7.01 2.20
CA PRO A 137 5.61 -6.11 2.29
C PRO A 137 4.90 -6.27 3.65
N LEU A 138 4.68 -5.17 4.36
CA LEU A 138 3.89 -5.15 5.58
C LEU A 138 2.41 -5.21 5.22
N ARG A 139 1.68 -6.08 5.90
CA ARG A 139 0.24 -6.29 5.72
C ARG A 139 -0.45 -6.57 7.05
N GLY A 140 -1.70 -6.16 7.18
CA GLY A 140 -2.47 -6.39 8.38
C GLY A 140 -1.80 -5.84 9.62
N ARG A 141 -1.64 -6.67 10.65
CA ARG A 141 -1.03 -6.34 11.93
C ARG A 141 0.07 -7.34 12.28
N GLY A 142 1.05 -6.89 13.07
CA GLY A 142 2.12 -7.76 13.52
C GLY A 142 3.17 -7.05 14.35
N TRP A 143 4.29 -7.72 14.52
CA TRP A 143 5.40 -7.31 15.38
C TRP A 143 6.74 -7.45 14.65
N ILE A 144 7.64 -6.52 14.91
CA ILE A 144 9.00 -6.49 14.35
C ILE A 144 9.98 -6.44 15.50
N CYS A 145 11.01 -7.29 15.47
CA CYS A 145 12.11 -7.26 16.38
C CYS A 145 13.45 -7.16 15.65
N PHE A 146 14.37 -6.38 16.18
CA PHE A 146 15.61 -6.00 15.53
C PHE A 146 16.81 -6.74 16.12
N GLY A 147 17.20 -7.85 15.48
CA GLY A 147 18.34 -8.68 15.86
C GLY A 147 18.03 -9.88 16.74
N ASP A 148 16.82 -10.00 17.25
CA ASP A 148 16.35 -11.12 18.07
C ASP A 148 14.94 -11.54 17.66
N SER A 149 14.56 -12.78 18.00
CA SER A 149 13.20 -13.29 17.78
C SER A 149 12.16 -12.49 18.57
N VAL A 150 11.01 -12.20 17.96
CA VAL A 150 9.87 -11.55 18.61
C VAL A 150 9.41 -12.34 19.83
N THR A 151 9.42 -13.67 19.74
CA THR A 151 8.96 -14.55 20.82
C THR A 151 9.92 -14.63 22.00
N GLN A 152 11.19 -14.24 21.82
CA GLN A 152 12.23 -14.25 22.85
C GLN A 152 12.56 -12.85 23.40
N SER A 153 12.13 -11.82 22.70
CA SER A 153 12.42 -10.43 23.07
C SER A 153 11.28 -9.83 23.90
N ASN A 154 11.62 -9.31 25.07
CA ASN A 154 10.64 -8.63 25.93
C ASN A 154 10.67 -7.10 25.81
N PHE A 155 11.65 -6.51 25.12
CA PHE A 155 11.91 -5.07 25.24
C PHE A 155 12.05 -4.29 23.94
N ASN A 156 12.33 -4.93 22.81
CA ASN A 156 12.62 -4.25 21.53
C ASN A 156 11.64 -4.65 20.45
N ILE A 157 10.37 -4.77 20.80
CA ILE A 157 9.31 -5.12 19.88
C ILE A 157 8.63 -3.83 19.40
N MET A 158 8.57 -3.67 18.11
CA MET A 158 7.78 -2.66 17.42
C MET A 158 6.50 -3.31 16.90
N GLU A 159 5.35 -2.81 17.29
CA GLU A 159 4.07 -3.22 16.72
C GLU A 159 3.80 -2.42 15.45
N PHE A 160 3.17 -3.06 14.47
CA PHE A 160 2.71 -2.39 13.26
C PHE A 160 1.28 -2.78 12.90
N GLU A 161 0.57 -1.85 12.28
CA GLU A 161 -0.76 -2.07 11.73
C GLU A 161 -0.93 -1.28 10.44
N VAL A 162 -1.30 -1.98 9.35
CA VAL A 162 -1.62 -1.36 8.06
C VAL A 162 -3.09 -0.99 8.05
N LEU A 163 -3.38 0.31 7.97
CA LEU A 163 -4.73 0.88 7.95
C LEU A 163 -5.09 1.24 6.50
N ASN A 164 -6.18 0.67 6.01
CA ASN A 164 -6.72 0.91 4.67
C ASN A 164 -7.97 1.80 4.71
#